data_1c72c21b85c77f377fb5e1974d49fc84
#
_entry.id   1c72c21b85c77f377fb5e1974d49fc84
#
_cell.length_a   1.000
_cell.length_b   1.000
_cell.length_c   1.000
_cell.angle_alpha   90.00
_cell.angle_beta   90.00
_cell.angle_gamma   90.00
#
_symmetry.space_group_name_H-M   'P 1'
#
loop_
_entity.id
_entity.type
_entity.pdbx_description
1 polymer ?
#
loop_
_entity_poly.entity_id
_entity_poly.type
_entity_poly.pdbx_seq_one_letter_code
_entity_poly.pdbx_strand_id
1 'polypeptide(L)'
;MATKTADYIWFNGEMIPWANATVHVLTHAMHYGTSVFEGVRCYNTPKGPIIFRHREHAQRLLDSAKIYRFPIPYSIETIMEATRETLRVNKLDNAYIRPLAYVGNVGLGVCPPVGTEMDLMIAAFPWGAYLGEEALENGVDAMVSSWHRAAPNTIPTAAKAGGNYLSSLLVGGGAXXXXXXXXXXXXSPRLRGRHCAECGWLSL
;
A
#
# COMPACT_ATOMS: atom_id res chain seq x y z
N MET A 1 -1.41 12.92 9.12
CA MET A 1 -0.37 12.69 10.14
C MET A 1 0.91 12.23 9.47
N ALA A 2 2.06 12.68 9.95
CA ALA A 2 3.35 12.17 9.47
C ALA A 2 3.51 10.70 9.89
N THR A 3 4.02 9.88 8.98
CA THR A 3 4.29 8.48 9.30
C THR A 3 5.41 8.41 10.35
N LYS A 4 5.18 7.68 11.42
CA LYS A 4 6.21 7.48 12.43
C LYS A 4 7.34 6.67 11.83
N THR A 5 8.55 7.20 11.85
CA THR A 5 9.71 6.54 11.27
C THR A 5 10.11 5.31 12.07
N ALA A 6 10.62 4.31 11.37
CA ALA A 6 11.34 3.20 11.95
C ALA A 6 12.85 3.46 11.78
N ASP A 7 13.68 2.62 12.35
CA ASP A 7 15.12 2.82 12.25
C ASP A 7 15.67 2.31 10.93
N TYR A 8 15.11 1.22 10.40
CA TYR A 8 15.65 0.50 9.25
C TYR A 8 14.56 0.10 8.27
N ILE A 9 14.96 -0.01 7.00
CA ILE A 9 14.15 -0.58 5.90
C ILE A 9 14.99 -1.69 5.25
N TRP A 10 14.35 -2.82 4.94
CA TRP A 10 14.97 -3.82 4.07
C TRP A 10 14.87 -3.33 2.62
N PHE A 11 15.98 -3.31 1.90
CA PHE A 11 16.05 -2.76 0.55
C PHE A 11 17.02 -3.59 -0.29
N ASN A 12 16.51 -4.25 -1.31
CA ASN A 12 17.31 -5.02 -2.29
C ASN A 12 18.33 -5.97 -1.67
N GLY A 13 17.93 -6.69 -0.62
CA GLY A 13 18.79 -7.69 0.00
C GLY A 13 19.47 -7.24 1.29
N GLU A 14 19.39 -5.95 1.61
CA GLU A 14 20.11 -5.40 2.75
C GLU A 14 19.18 -4.62 3.69
N MET A 15 19.56 -4.58 4.97
CA MET A 15 18.88 -3.73 5.94
C MET A 15 19.62 -2.39 5.99
N ILE A 16 18.98 -1.32 5.51
CA ILE A 16 19.58 0.02 5.43
C ILE A 16 18.89 0.98 6.41
N PRO A 17 19.60 2.00 6.90
CA PRO A 17 18.96 3.03 7.74
C PRO A 17 17.80 3.70 7.00
N TRP A 18 16.74 4.01 7.72
CA TRP A 18 15.53 4.66 7.16
C TRP A 18 15.87 5.87 6.29
N ALA A 19 16.79 6.71 6.77
CA ALA A 19 17.16 7.95 6.07
C ALA A 19 17.87 7.71 4.74
N ASN A 20 18.46 6.52 4.56
CA ASN A 20 19.18 6.16 3.33
C ASN A 20 18.29 5.52 2.27
N ALA A 21 17.05 5.19 2.61
CA ALA A 21 16.11 4.55 1.67
C ALA A 21 15.53 5.60 0.72
N THR A 22 16.35 6.02 -0.24
CA THR A 22 16.02 7.07 -1.21
C THR A 22 16.08 6.53 -2.63
N VAL A 23 15.35 7.17 -3.54
CA VAL A 23 15.35 6.82 -4.95
C VAL A 23 15.62 8.07 -5.79
N HIS A 24 16.18 7.86 -6.96
CA HIS A 24 16.46 8.97 -7.89
C HIS A 24 15.13 9.52 -8.46
N VAL A 25 15.07 10.81 -8.73
CA VAL A 25 13.85 11.45 -9.27
C VAL A 25 13.46 10.91 -10.64
N LEU A 26 14.38 10.28 -11.36
CA LEU A 26 14.09 9.64 -12.66
C LEU A 26 13.70 8.17 -12.51
N THR A 27 13.41 7.70 -11.31
CA THR A 27 12.87 6.35 -11.09
C THR A 27 11.59 6.19 -11.91
N HIS A 28 11.54 5.16 -12.75
CA HIS A 28 10.46 4.93 -13.71
C HIS A 28 9.10 4.89 -13.03
N ALA A 29 9.03 4.28 -11.86
CA ALA A 29 7.78 4.18 -11.10
C ALA A 29 7.21 5.55 -10.70
N MET A 30 8.06 6.57 -10.52
CA MET A 30 7.60 7.93 -10.19
C MET A 30 6.91 8.61 -11.38
N HIS A 31 7.27 8.21 -12.60
CA HIS A 31 6.74 8.81 -13.82
C HIS A 31 5.53 8.04 -14.36
N TYR A 32 5.54 6.71 -14.23
CA TYR A 32 4.56 5.85 -14.92
C TYR A 32 3.78 4.95 -13.97
N GLY A 33 4.00 5.04 -12.65
CA GLY A 33 3.27 4.23 -11.68
C GLY A 33 3.62 2.75 -11.71
N THR A 34 4.79 2.39 -12.28
CA THR A 34 5.24 1.00 -12.47
C THR A 34 5.73 0.39 -11.15
N SER A 35 4.77 0.12 -10.28
CA SER A 35 5.04 -0.47 -8.97
C SER A 35 3.88 -1.38 -8.57
N VAL A 36 4.18 -2.37 -7.72
CA VAL A 36 3.20 -3.22 -7.05
C VAL A 36 3.53 -3.25 -5.56
N PHE A 37 2.52 -3.38 -4.72
CA PHE A 37 2.77 -3.30 -3.29
C PHE A 37 1.81 -4.15 -2.48
N GLU A 38 2.14 -4.33 -1.21
CA GLU A 38 1.25 -4.96 -0.26
C GLU A 38 1.05 -4.09 0.98
N GLY A 39 -0.01 -4.38 1.70
CA GLY A 39 -0.26 -3.85 3.02
C GLY A 39 -0.57 -5.02 3.94
N VAL A 40 0.31 -5.28 4.90
CA VAL A 40 0.26 -6.47 5.74
C VAL A 40 0.27 -6.01 7.19
N ARG A 41 -0.50 -6.69 8.05
CA ARG A 41 -0.52 -6.37 9.47
C ARG A 41 0.22 -7.42 10.28
N CYS A 42 1.04 -6.94 11.21
CA CYS A 42 1.55 -7.73 12.31
C CYS A 42 0.76 -7.35 13.55
N TYR A 43 0.28 -8.35 14.28
CA TYR A 43 -0.49 -8.14 15.51
C TYR A 43 0.26 -8.75 16.68
N ASN A 44 0.36 -8.01 17.76
CA ASN A 44 0.87 -8.54 19.02
C ASN A 44 -0.19 -9.46 19.63
N THR A 45 0.16 -10.72 19.87
CA THR A 45 -0.77 -11.71 20.42
C THR A 45 -0.17 -12.36 21.66
N PRO A 46 -0.98 -13.10 22.46
CA PRO A 46 -0.40 -13.86 23.58
C PRO A 46 0.66 -14.89 23.20
N LYS A 47 0.76 -15.23 21.91
CA LYS A 47 1.77 -16.16 21.38
C LYS A 47 2.95 -15.42 20.75
N GLY A 48 3.00 -14.10 20.87
CA GLY A 48 3.98 -13.23 20.24
C GLY A 48 3.46 -12.57 18.98
N PRO A 49 4.31 -11.82 18.28
CA PRO A 49 3.92 -11.11 17.05
C PRO A 49 3.55 -12.09 15.93
N ILE A 50 2.40 -11.91 15.32
CA ILE A 50 1.92 -12.76 14.22
C ILE A 50 1.61 -11.89 13.01
N ILE A 51 2.23 -12.19 11.87
CA ILE A 51 1.96 -11.53 10.59
C ILE A 51 0.77 -12.25 9.95
N PHE A 52 -0.34 -11.53 9.78
CA PHE A 52 -1.58 -12.12 9.28
C PHE A 52 -1.45 -12.48 7.80
N ARG A 53 -1.76 -13.75 7.47
CA ARG A 53 -1.76 -14.28 6.10
C ARG A 53 -0.50 -13.92 5.31
N HIS A 54 0.65 -14.04 5.97
CA HIS A 54 1.93 -13.56 5.45
C HIS A 54 2.27 -14.15 4.08
N ARG A 55 2.12 -15.48 3.95
CA ARG A 55 2.49 -16.17 2.71
C ARG A 55 1.59 -15.73 1.55
N GLU A 56 0.29 -15.59 1.80
CA GLU A 56 -0.66 -15.18 0.78
C GLU A 56 -0.39 -13.74 0.30
N HIS A 57 0.00 -12.86 1.20
CA HIS A 57 0.39 -11.50 0.83
C HIS A 57 1.67 -11.50 0.00
N ALA A 58 2.69 -12.27 0.40
CA ALA A 58 3.93 -12.38 -0.37
C ALA A 58 3.67 -12.96 -1.76
N GLN A 59 2.82 -13.99 -1.84
CA GLN A 59 2.43 -14.57 -3.13
C GLN A 59 1.72 -13.53 -4.01
N ARG A 60 0.76 -12.77 -3.44
CA ARG A 60 0.02 -11.76 -4.23
C ARG A 60 0.94 -10.65 -4.72
N LEU A 61 1.97 -10.29 -3.97
CA LEU A 61 2.99 -9.33 -4.45
C LEU A 61 3.66 -9.85 -5.72
N LEU A 62 4.11 -11.12 -5.69
CA LEU A 62 4.74 -11.76 -6.85
C LEU A 62 3.76 -11.88 -8.02
N ASP A 63 2.51 -12.26 -7.76
CA ASP A 63 1.48 -12.39 -8.80
C ASP A 63 1.16 -11.03 -9.43
N SER A 64 1.12 -9.97 -8.64
CA SER A 64 0.91 -8.61 -9.15
C SER A 64 2.03 -8.17 -10.09
N ALA A 65 3.28 -8.45 -9.72
CA ALA A 65 4.45 -8.15 -10.57
C ALA A 65 4.41 -8.97 -11.86
N LYS A 66 4.06 -10.25 -11.77
CA LYS A 66 3.96 -11.16 -12.91
C LYS A 66 2.92 -10.66 -13.94
N ILE A 67 1.79 -10.11 -13.48
CA ILE A 67 0.76 -9.55 -14.39
C ILE A 67 1.36 -8.47 -15.29
N TYR A 68 2.26 -7.64 -14.75
CA TYR A 68 2.92 -6.58 -15.51
C TYR A 68 4.24 -7.04 -16.14
N ARG A 69 4.61 -8.33 -15.99
CA ARG A 69 5.81 -8.95 -16.58
C ARG A 69 7.11 -8.35 -16.08
N PHE A 70 7.12 -7.84 -14.85
CA PHE A 70 8.33 -7.35 -14.18
C PHE A 70 8.70 -8.33 -13.07
N PRO A 71 9.78 -9.10 -13.22
CA PRO A 71 10.16 -10.05 -12.18
C PRO A 71 10.69 -9.35 -10.93
N ILE A 72 10.27 -9.85 -9.78
CA ILE A 72 10.88 -9.54 -8.49
C ILE A 72 11.96 -10.61 -8.28
N PRO A 73 13.26 -10.23 -8.14
CA PRO A 73 14.34 -11.22 -8.11
C PRO A 73 14.52 -11.90 -6.74
N TYR A 74 13.42 -12.14 -6.03
CA TYR A 74 13.44 -12.76 -4.71
C TYR A 74 12.36 -13.83 -4.61
N SER A 75 12.70 -14.94 -3.95
CA SER A 75 11.74 -16.01 -3.68
C SER A 75 10.73 -15.57 -2.62
N ILE A 76 9.60 -16.25 -2.56
CA ILE A 76 8.58 -15.98 -1.54
C ILE A 76 9.19 -16.18 -0.13
N GLU A 77 10.06 -17.17 0.04
CA GLU A 77 10.73 -17.43 1.31
C GLU A 77 11.65 -16.27 1.71
N THR A 78 12.40 -15.74 0.74
CA THR A 78 13.27 -14.56 0.97
C THR A 78 12.43 -13.35 1.39
N ILE A 79 11.32 -13.08 0.68
CA ILE A 79 10.43 -11.95 1.01
C ILE A 79 9.86 -12.11 2.43
N MET A 80 9.44 -13.32 2.77
CA MET A 80 8.90 -13.59 4.10
C MET A 80 9.96 -13.40 5.19
N GLU A 81 11.18 -13.90 4.97
CA GLU A 81 12.24 -13.72 5.98
C GLU A 81 12.66 -12.26 6.09
N ALA A 82 12.82 -11.56 4.97
CA ALA A 82 13.10 -10.12 4.97
C ALA A 82 12.05 -9.33 5.77
N THR A 83 10.77 -9.73 5.63
CA THR A 83 9.68 -9.10 6.39
C THR A 83 9.83 -9.33 7.90
N ARG A 84 10.15 -10.56 8.31
CA ARG A 84 10.36 -10.87 9.74
C ARG A 84 11.56 -10.10 10.28
N GLU A 85 12.64 -10.07 9.51
CA GLU A 85 13.85 -9.34 9.90
C GLU A 85 13.58 -7.85 10.06
N THR A 86 12.79 -7.26 9.14
CA THR A 86 12.39 -5.85 9.23
C THR A 86 11.67 -5.56 10.56
N LEU A 87 10.75 -6.44 10.97
CA LEU A 87 10.07 -6.29 12.25
C LEU A 87 11.04 -6.42 13.42
N ARG A 88 11.92 -7.43 13.37
CA ARG A 88 12.85 -7.76 14.46
C ARG A 88 13.83 -6.62 14.72
N VAL A 89 14.46 -6.10 13.65
CA VAL A 89 15.46 -5.03 13.77
C VAL A 89 14.82 -3.72 14.29
N ASN A 90 13.57 -3.47 13.89
CA ASN A 90 12.84 -2.28 14.34
C ASN A 90 12.08 -2.49 15.66
N LYS A 91 12.17 -3.69 16.26
CA LYS A 91 11.52 -4.03 17.55
C LYS A 91 10.02 -3.79 17.52
N LEU A 92 9.37 -4.24 16.44
CA LEU A 92 7.95 -3.98 16.20
C LEU A 92 7.12 -5.27 16.40
N ASP A 93 6.29 -5.27 17.43
CA ASP A 93 5.39 -6.38 17.74
C ASP A 93 3.98 -6.15 17.17
N ASN A 94 3.62 -4.88 16.93
CA ASN A 94 2.35 -4.50 16.30
C ASN A 94 2.65 -3.44 15.25
N ALA A 95 2.42 -3.76 13.97
CA ALA A 95 2.91 -2.90 12.90
C ALA A 95 2.10 -3.05 11.62
N TYR A 96 2.13 -2.01 10.82
CA TYR A 96 1.81 -2.07 9.40
C TYR A 96 3.10 -2.30 8.63
N ILE A 97 3.05 -3.22 7.68
CA ILE A 97 4.19 -3.59 6.85
C ILE A 97 3.85 -3.24 5.40
N ARG A 98 4.78 -2.55 4.74
CA ARG A 98 4.64 -2.11 3.34
C ARG A 98 5.75 -2.72 2.49
N PRO A 99 5.55 -3.93 1.92
CA PRO A 99 6.38 -4.37 0.81
C PRO A 99 5.99 -3.58 -0.45
N LEU A 100 6.99 -3.09 -1.17
CA LEU A 100 6.79 -2.35 -2.42
C LEU A 100 7.88 -2.77 -3.39
N ALA A 101 7.46 -3.29 -4.56
CA ALA A 101 8.36 -3.53 -5.67
C ALA A 101 8.09 -2.50 -6.77
N TYR A 102 9.15 -1.99 -7.40
CA TYR A 102 9.00 -0.91 -8.38
C TYR A 102 10.10 -0.96 -9.41
N VAL A 103 9.82 -0.44 -10.59
CA VAL A 103 10.84 -0.30 -11.65
C VAL A 103 11.68 0.95 -11.34
N GLY A 104 12.98 0.76 -11.17
CA GLY A 104 13.94 1.78 -10.78
C GLY A 104 14.28 2.76 -11.91
N ASN A 105 15.50 3.30 -11.89
CA ASN A 105 15.97 4.26 -12.90
C ASN A 105 16.54 3.49 -14.09
N VAL A 106 15.69 3.22 -15.07
CA VAL A 106 16.03 2.43 -16.27
C VAL A 106 15.82 3.24 -17.58
N GLY A 107 15.75 4.57 -17.43
CA GLY A 107 15.45 5.47 -18.54
C GLY A 107 13.99 5.91 -18.52
N LEU A 108 13.65 6.84 -19.41
CA LEU A 108 12.32 7.47 -19.43
C LEU A 108 11.40 6.95 -20.54
N GLY A 109 11.75 5.87 -21.21
CA GLY A 109 10.83 5.22 -22.16
C GLY A 109 9.66 4.58 -21.42
N VAL A 110 8.44 4.73 -21.93
CA VAL A 110 7.24 4.15 -21.29
C VAL A 110 7.38 2.65 -21.08
N CYS A 111 8.07 1.96 -22.00
CA CYS A 111 8.34 0.52 -21.88
C CYS A 111 9.79 0.33 -21.42
N PRO A 112 10.03 -0.10 -20.19
CA PRO A 112 11.38 -0.43 -19.74
C PRO A 112 12.02 -1.53 -20.60
N PRO A 113 13.35 -1.64 -20.60
CA PRO A 113 14.02 -2.73 -21.34
C PRO A 113 13.50 -4.11 -20.93
N VAL A 114 13.48 -5.02 -21.90
CA VAL A 114 13.05 -6.41 -21.63
C VAL A 114 13.99 -7.03 -20.59
N GLY A 115 13.39 -7.69 -19.61
CA GLY A 115 14.16 -8.33 -18.54
C GLY A 115 14.46 -7.40 -17.35
N THR A 116 13.96 -6.15 -17.37
CA THR A 116 14.12 -5.27 -16.21
C THR A 116 13.53 -5.91 -14.95
N GLU A 117 14.36 -6.07 -13.93
CA GLU A 117 13.91 -6.55 -12.63
C GLU A 117 13.44 -5.39 -11.77
N MET A 118 12.52 -5.67 -10.86
CA MET A 118 12.05 -4.67 -9.90
C MET A 118 12.99 -4.55 -8.71
N ASP A 119 13.22 -3.34 -8.27
CA ASP A 119 13.72 -3.08 -6.92
C ASP A 119 12.64 -3.48 -5.90
N LEU A 120 13.05 -3.97 -4.73
CA LEU A 120 12.12 -4.35 -3.67
C LEU A 120 12.53 -3.71 -2.36
N MET A 121 11.57 -3.03 -1.71
CA MET A 121 11.76 -2.56 -0.34
C MET A 121 10.66 -3.11 0.57
N ILE A 122 10.99 -3.28 1.85
CA ILE A 122 10.03 -3.67 2.88
C ILE A 122 10.23 -2.72 4.07
N ALA A 123 9.23 -1.88 4.31
CA ALA A 123 9.19 -0.98 5.46
C ALA A 123 8.16 -1.50 6.47
N ALA A 124 8.42 -1.25 7.76
CA ALA A 124 7.45 -1.55 8.81
C ALA A 124 7.44 -0.39 9.80
N PHE A 125 6.25 -0.03 10.29
CA PHE A 125 6.11 1.07 11.22
C PHE A 125 4.84 0.90 12.08
N PRO A 126 4.83 1.45 13.29
CA PRO A 126 3.62 1.38 14.12
C PRO A 126 2.45 2.08 13.43
N TRP A 127 1.31 1.42 13.42
CA TRP A 127 0.10 2.01 12.85
C TRP A 127 -1.10 1.51 13.64
N GLY A 128 -1.89 2.42 14.15
CA GLY A 128 -3.12 2.11 14.85
C GLY A 128 -4.27 1.73 13.90
N ALA A 129 -5.48 1.88 14.35
CA ALA A 129 -6.66 1.65 13.51
C ALA A 129 -6.67 2.62 12.33
N TYR A 130 -6.83 2.10 11.12
CA TYR A 130 -6.75 2.89 9.87
C TYR A 130 -7.74 4.05 9.86
N LEU A 131 -8.96 3.80 10.29
CA LEU A 131 -10.02 4.81 10.33
C LEU A 131 -10.15 5.49 11.71
N GLY A 132 -9.25 5.17 12.65
CA GLY A 132 -9.33 5.64 14.02
C GLY A 132 -10.09 4.66 14.93
N GLU A 133 -9.82 4.72 16.22
CA GLU A 133 -10.47 3.82 17.18
C GLU A 133 -11.97 4.07 17.28
N GLU A 134 -12.38 5.32 17.19
CA GLU A 134 -13.79 5.70 17.22
C GLU A 134 -14.59 5.05 16.08
N ALA A 135 -13.97 4.91 14.90
CA ALA A 135 -14.63 4.29 13.75
C ALA A 135 -14.92 2.80 13.95
N LEU A 136 -14.13 2.13 14.80
CA LEU A 136 -14.38 0.72 15.12
C LEU A 136 -15.65 0.54 15.94
N GLU A 137 -16.00 1.52 16.76
CA GLU A 137 -17.20 1.47 17.62
C GLU A 137 -18.43 2.04 16.91
N ASN A 138 -18.26 3.16 16.23
CA ASN A 138 -19.39 3.95 15.72
C ASN A 138 -19.60 3.83 14.20
N GLY A 139 -18.68 3.15 13.52
CA GLY A 139 -18.70 3.10 12.06
C GLY A 139 -18.23 4.42 11.44
N VAL A 140 -18.40 4.55 10.13
CA VAL A 140 -18.01 5.75 9.38
C VAL A 140 -19.12 6.12 8.39
N ASP A 141 -19.18 7.39 8.06
CA ASP A 141 -20.08 7.85 7.00
C ASP A 141 -19.55 7.40 5.63
N ALA A 142 -20.46 7.03 4.73
CA ALA A 142 -20.09 6.51 3.41
C ALA A 142 -20.97 7.09 2.31
N MET A 143 -20.43 7.17 1.10
CA MET A 143 -21.19 7.64 -0.07
C MET A 143 -20.81 6.84 -1.30
N VAL A 144 -21.72 6.74 -2.25
CA VAL A 144 -21.41 6.18 -3.57
C VAL A 144 -20.75 7.27 -4.41
N SER A 145 -19.57 6.96 -4.93
CA SER A 145 -18.80 7.90 -5.75
C SER A 145 -19.38 8.00 -7.16
N SER A 146 -19.25 9.18 -7.79
CA SER A 146 -19.48 9.33 -9.22
C SER A 146 -18.31 8.81 -10.07
N TRP A 147 -17.13 8.66 -9.46
CA TRP A 147 -15.99 8.04 -10.14
C TRP A 147 -16.12 6.53 -10.07
N HIS A 148 -15.93 5.84 -11.18
CA HIS A 148 -15.99 4.39 -11.28
C HIS A 148 -14.58 3.78 -11.25
N ARG A 149 -14.49 2.54 -10.80
CA ARG A 149 -13.27 1.76 -10.91
C ARG A 149 -12.99 1.44 -12.38
N ALA A 150 -11.74 1.03 -12.67
CA ALA A 150 -11.34 0.68 -14.04
C ALA A 150 -12.28 -0.37 -14.63
N ALA A 151 -12.76 -0.10 -15.84
CA ALA A 151 -13.65 -1.02 -16.57
C ALA A 151 -12.87 -2.27 -17.01
N PRO A 152 -13.57 -3.38 -17.29
CA PRO A 152 -12.91 -4.56 -17.90
C PRO A 152 -12.09 -4.18 -19.13
N ASN A 153 -10.94 -4.82 -19.30
CA ASN A 153 -10.01 -4.62 -20.42
C ASN A 153 -9.35 -3.23 -20.50
N THR A 154 -9.39 -2.43 -19.43
CA THR A 154 -8.64 -1.16 -19.40
C THR A 154 -7.29 -1.37 -18.73
N ILE A 155 -7.26 -1.76 -17.47
CA ILE A 155 -6.03 -2.10 -16.73
C ILE A 155 -6.28 -3.34 -15.88
N PRO A 156 -5.25 -4.15 -15.58
CA PRO A 156 -5.43 -5.36 -14.76
C PRO A 156 -5.75 -4.99 -13.31
N THR A 157 -7.01 -5.19 -12.92
CA THR A 157 -7.44 -4.90 -11.54
C THR A 157 -7.03 -5.99 -10.54
N ALA A 158 -6.61 -7.16 -11.02
CA ALA A 158 -6.10 -8.23 -10.17
C ALA A 158 -4.72 -7.90 -9.57
N ALA A 159 -3.95 -7.01 -10.21
CA ALA A 159 -2.67 -6.57 -9.69
C ALA A 159 -2.86 -5.45 -8.66
N LYS A 160 -2.20 -5.57 -7.50
CA LYS A 160 -2.18 -4.47 -6.53
C LYS A 160 -1.08 -3.48 -6.93
N ALA A 161 -1.37 -2.71 -8.00
CA ALA A 161 -0.41 -1.81 -8.64
C ALA A 161 -0.60 -0.38 -8.13
N GLY A 162 0.51 0.34 -7.97
CA GLY A 162 0.51 1.73 -7.47
C GLY A 162 -0.32 2.66 -8.34
N GLY A 163 -0.19 2.53 -9.67
CA GLY A 163 -0.93 3.38 -10.62
C GLY A 163 -2.45 3.25 -10.50
N ASN A 164 -2.95 2.08 -10.06
CA ASN A 164 -4.40 1.87 -9.91
C ASN A 164 -5.01 2.75 -8.81
N TYR A 165 -4.18 3.28 -7.90
CA TYR A 165 -4.65 4.03 -6.74
C TYR A 165 -4.89 5.51 -7.01
N LEU A 166 -4.60 5.98 -8.23
CA LEU A 166 -4.99 7.34 -8.64
C LEU A 166 -6.52 7.50 -8.62
N SER A 167 -7.26 6.46 -9.02
CA SER A 167 -8.72 6.50 -8.92
C SER A 167 -9.19 6.58 -7.46
N SER A 168 -8.50 5.90 -6.56
CA SER A 168 -8.82 5.97 -5.12
C SER A 168 -8.58 7.37 -4.55
N LEU A 169 -7.55 8.05 -5.04
CA LEU A 169 -7.29 9.45 -4.68
C LEU A 169 -8.45 10.36 -5.09
N LEU A 170 -8.96 10.17 -6.31
CA LEU A 170 -10.12 10.96 -6.80
C LEU A 170 -11.37 10.68 -5.95
N VAL A 171 -11.63 9.41 -5.66
CA VAL A 171 -12.78 9.03 -4.81
C VAL A 171 -12.61 9.62 -3.40
N GLY A 172 -11.43 9.47 -2.81
CA GLY A 172 -11.13 10.00 -1.48
C GLY A 172 -11.22 11.53 -1.43
N GLY A 173 -10.75 12.20 -2.47
CA GLY A 173 -10.85 13.65 -2.57
C GLY A 173 -12.31 14.12 -2.66
N GLY A 174 -13.12 13.37 -3.38
CA GLY A 174 -14.56 13.62 -3.45
C GLY A 174 -15.24 13.45 -2.09
N ALA A 175 -14.89 12.42 -1.40
CA ALA A 175 -15.36 12.18 -0.03
C ALA A 175 -14.92 13.27 0.94
N UNK A 176 -13.83 13.56 0.80
CA UNK A 176 -13.25 14.57 1.63
C UNK A 176 -13.86 15.91 1.32
N UNK A 177 -14.17 16.11 0.19
CA UNK A 177 -14.80 17.28 -0.26
C UNK A 177 -16.25 17.26 0.13
N UNK A 178 -16.64 16.20 0.13
CA UNK A 178 -17.96 16.02 0.56
C UNK A 178 -18.09 16.14 2.05
N UNK A 179 -17.18 15.75 2.60
CA UNK A 179 -17.11 15.88 4.01
C UNK A 179 -16.90 17.30 4.42
N UNK A 180 -16.21 17.84 3.65
CA UNK A 180 -16.00 19.24 3.76
C UNK A 180 -17.26 20.00 3.43
N UNK A 181 -17.78 19.53 2.56
CA UNK A 181 -18.99 20.09 2.16
C UNK A 181 -20.08 19.77 3.16
N UNK A 182 -19.92 18.77 3.61
CA UNK A 182 -20.80 18.38 4.64
C UNK A 182 -20.57 19.13 5.94
N UNK A 183 -19.50 19.34 6.06
CA UNK A 183 -19.12 20.15 7.16
C UNK A 183 -19.60 21.56 6.99
N UNK A 184 -19.59 21.83 5.87
CA UNK A 184 -20.12 23.10 5.53
C UNK A 184 -21.61 23.08 5.50
N UNK A 185 -21.96 22.15 5.27
CA UNK A 185 -23.34 21.91 5.28
C UNK A 185 -23.81 21.27 6.54
N UNK A 186 -23.04 21.09 7.15
CA UNK A 186 -23.37 20.46 8.31
C UNK A 186 -24.50 20.95 9.07
N UNK A 187 -24.84 21.55 8.49
CA UNK A 187 -26.00 22.03 8.88
C UNK A 187 -27.15 21.27 8.37
N SER A 188 -26.93 20.35 7.59
CA SER A 188 -28.02 19.54 7.07
C SER A 188 -28.05 18.16 7.72
N PRO A 189 -29.10 17.80 8.38
CA PRO A 189 -29.23 16.49 9.04
C PRO A 189 -29.32 15.30 8.08
N ARG A 190 -29.24 15.52 6.78
CA ARG A 190 -29.55 14.46 5.78
C ARG A 190 -28.35 13.68 5.28
N LEU A 191 -27.15 13.89 5.87
CA LEU A 191 -25.94 13.28 5.34
C LEU A 191 -25.21 12.36 6.34
N ARG A 192 -25.90 11.93 7.38
CA ARG A 192 -25.36 10.89 8.26
C ARG A 192 -25.57 9.50 7.61
N GLY A 193 -24.52 8.73 7.52
CA GLY A 193 -24.56 7.36 7.01
C GLY A 193 -24.04 7.18 5.57
N ARG A 194 -22.84 7.67 5.24
CA ARG A 194 -22.30 7.54 3.88
C ARG A 194 -20.84 7.11 3.84
N HIS A 195 -20.57 5.90 3.45
CA HIS A 195 -19.26 5.29 3.25
C HIS A 195 -18.72 5.50 1.86
N CYS A 196 -17.44 5.60 1.71
CA CYS A 196 -16.80 5.47 0.41
C CYS A 196 -16.51 3.98 0.14
N ALA A 197 -17.50 3.27 -0.40
CA ALA A 197 -17.38 1.83 -0.67
C ALA A 197 -16.30 1.50 -1.69
N GLU A 198 -15.76 2.50 -2.39
CA GLU A 198 -14.74 2.30 -3.42
C GLU A 198 -13.31 2.59 -2.96
N CYS A 199 -13.12 3.09 -1.77
CA CYS A 199 -11.77 3.16 -1.20
C CYS A 199 -11.28 1.77 -0.82
N GLY A 200 -11.28 0.83 -1.72
CA GLY A 200 -10.81 -0.56 -1.73
C GLY A 200 -10.09 -1.17 -0.51
N TRP A 201 -10.25 -0.57 0.64
CA TRP A 201 -9.53 -0.91 1.86
C TRP A 201 -10.39 -1.68 2.86
N LEU A 202 -11.65 -1.92 2.48
CA LEU A 202 -12.55 -2.73 3.31
C LEU A 202 -12.57 -4.20 2.93
N SER A 203 -11.61 -4.67 2.15
CA SER A 203 -11.40 -6.12 2.06
C SER A 203 -10.54 -6.55 3.24
N LEU A 204 -11.18 -7.15 4.18
CA LEU A 204 -10.57 -7.89 5.29
C LEU A 204 -9.47 -8.85 4.81
#